data_fee702e01087dc767a956c7c4984fcda
#
_entry.id   fee702e01087dc767a956c7c4984fcda
#
_cell.length_a   1.000
_cell.length_b   1.000
_cell.length_c   1.000
_cell.angle_alpha   90.00
_cell.angle_beta   90.00
_cell.angle_gamma   90.00
#
_symmetry.space_group_name_H-M   'P 1'
#
loop_
_entity.id
_entity.type
_entity.pdbx_description
1 polymer ?
#
loop_
_entity_poly.entity_id
_entity_poly.type
_entity_poly.pdbx_seq_one_letter_code
_entity_poly.pdbx_strand_id
1 'polypeptide(L)'
;MISNLEEIKQKIDIVEVIGRFVPLKKDGVNYTCCCPFHEEKSPSFKVNPNKQIYHCFGCGAGGDAIKFVQEYKRLNFQEAVQEVTDLLGLEIKIQAGKNAIAEYFALNAKVNDICLENLRQKPQVLKYLKNRGLSEEDFALFDIGYIPQDLARHFNLEEINKLIEIGLLYRNANGSLFVPLHDRISFAIRNFNHKIVGFSARTHPYCNFKNSAKYINSKESRIFHKSQLLYGISLAKRHIASSKECYIVEGFIDVIAMHKLGFKNTIATCGTAFNTQHLSAINRVCDGVRIHLCFDKDAAGEKASLKGAQMLFFQGFLDSFVAKVNAKCKDLGELLENPTPPTFSKTPIAQYYIEESLNHLQSAKEKDSFINDIKTHINAQKNFFAKTLLVDTLKALGIPYESQKSVSAQENYYDLTPLALLKSCMQDENALNLCIDYLEPIEFGRFKDDFLALLRNSAKTELLQKISIDENIKPLEFKDVRFGIFELKQRFLKWQLQQAKFKGDTETMLRLNQALAQLKDIKPA
;
A
#
# COMPACT_ATOMS: atom_id res chain seq x y z
N MET A 1 0.85 22.11 8.65
CA MET A 1 0.18 22.16 7.32
C MET A 1 0.81 23.28 6.51
N ILE A 2 1.05 23.12 5.21
CA ILE A 2 1.61 24.19 4.36
C ILE A 2 0.51 25.23 4.20
N SER A 3 0.74 26.45 4.73
CA SER A 3 -0.31 27.48 4.76
C SER A 3 -0.51 28.18 3.41
N ASN A 4 0.50 28.16 2.55
CA ASN A 4 0.48 28.79 1.24
C ASN A 4 0.49 27.78 0.08
N LEU A 5 -0.08 26.58 0.27
CA LEU A 5 -0.07 25.52 -0.73
C LEU A 5 -0.74 25.93 -2.05
N GLU A 6 -1.85 26.65 -1.98
CA GLU A 6 -2.55 27.14 -3.17
C GLU A 6 -1.75 28.20 -3.92
N GLU A 7 -1.04 29.10 -3.21
CA GLU A 7 -0.12 30.06 -3.85
C GLU A 7 1.05 29.33 -4.55
N ILE A 8 1.57 28.26 -3.91
CA ILE A 8 2.63 27.44 -4.50
C ILE A 8 2.12 26.77 -5.77
N LYS A 9 0.95 26.12 -5.72
CA LYS A 9 0.36 25.45 -6.89
C LYS A 9 0.14 26.40 -8.07
N GLN A 10 -0.29 27.63 -7.82
CA GLN A 10 -0.48 28.64 -8.87
C GLN A 10 0.82 29.11 -9.53
N LYS A 11 1.95 29.01 -8.83
CA LYS A 11 3.27 29.42 -9.33
C LYS A 11 4.05 28.27 -9.98
N ILE A 12 3.57 27.03 -9.87
CA ILE A 12 4.22 25.86 -10.47
C ILE A 12 3.94 25.84 -11.97
N ASP A 13 5.00 25.79 -12.76
CA ASP A 13 4.92 25.37 -14.16
C ASP A 13 5.31 23.90 -14.27
N ILE A 14 4.36 23.06 -14.66
CA ILE A 14 4.56 21.62 -14.78
C ILE A 14 5.64 21.25 -15.79
N VAL A 15 5.79 22.03 -16.86
CA VAL A 15 6.82 21.77 -17.90
C VAL A 15 8.21 22.05 -17.34
N GLU A 16 8.36 23.14 -16.57
CA GLU A 16 9.62 23.46 -15.90
C GLU A 16 10.00 22.39 -14.89
N VAL A 17 9.05 21.98 -14.01
CA VAL A 17 9.32 20.98 -12.99
C VAL A 17 9.68 19.63 -13.61
N ILE A 18 8.85 19.13 -14.53
CA ILE A 18 9.10 17.81 -15.15
C ILE A 18 10.36 17.84 -16.01
N GLY A 19 10.62 18.96 -16.70
CA GLY A 19 11.80 19.13 -17.53
C GLY A 19 13.13 19.08 -16.76
N ARG A 20 13.13 19.27 -15.43
CA ARG A 20 14.31 19.05 -14.57
C ARG A 20 14.66 17.57 -14.38
N PHE A 21 13.71 16.68 -14.61
CA PHE A 21 13.89 15.24 -14.37
C PHE A 21 13.97 14.43 -15.66
N VAL A 22 13.25 14.85 -16.71
CA VAL A 22 13.17 14.12 -17.99
C VAL A 22 13.26 15.10 -19.17
N PRO A 23 13.89 14.69 -20.29
CA PRO A 23 14.02 15.55 -21.47
C PRO A 23 12.69 15.66 -22.21
N LEU A 24 11.98 16.76 -22.00
CA LEU A 24 10.72 17.04 -22.68
C LEU A 24 10.95 17.62 -24.07
N LYS A 25 10.25 17.10 -25.08
CA LYS A 25 10.20 17.64 -26.44
C LYS A 25 8.84 18.26 -26.72
N LYS A 26 8.80 19.42 -27.37
CA LYS A 26 7.54 20.06 -27.73
C LYS A 26 6.84 19.26 -28.82
N ASP A 27 5.55 19.00 -28.63
CA ASP A 27 4.67 18.25 -29.53
C ASP A 27 3.32 18.99 -29.63
N GLY A 28 3.19 19.88 -30.61
CA GLY A 28 2.04 20.78 -30.76
C GLY A 28 1.90 21.72 -29.54
N VAL A 29 0.76 21.65 -28.89
CA VAL A 29 0.44 22.41 -27.66
C VAL A 29 0.95 21.72 -26.39
N ASN A 30 1.39 20.47 -26.47
CA ASN A 30 1.88 19.65 -25.38
C ASN A 30 3.39 19.46 -25.45
N TYR A 31 3.93 18.80 -24.44
CA TYR A 31 5.29 18.27 -24.41
C TYR A 31 5.24 16.75 -24.27
N THR A 32 6.23 16.04 -24.80
CA THR A 32 6.28 14.57 -24.78
C THR A 32 7.69 14.06 -24.51
N CYS A 33 7.76 12.87 -23.87
CA CYS A 33 8.98 12.09 -23.71
C CYS A 33 8.65 10.61 -23.55
N CYS A 34 9.66 9.74 -23.50
CA CYS A 34 9.48 8.37 -22.99
C CYS A 34 9.13 8.44 -21.49
N CYS A 35 8.20 7.59 -21.07
CA CYS A 35 7.70 7.61 -19.71
C CYS A 35 8.77 7.19 -18.69
N PRO A 36 8.98 7.95 -17.61
CA PRO A 36 9.94 7.57 -16.58
C PRO A 36 9.42 6.50 -15.60
N PHE A 37 8.15 6.11 -15.73
CA PHE A 37 7.50 5.17 -14.80
C PHE A 37 7.38 3.75 -15.37
N HIS A 38 7.63 3.55 -16.66
CA HIS A 38 7.68 2.23 -17.29
C HIS A 38 8.63 2.23 -18.49
N GLU A 39 9.13 1.08 -18.87
CA GLU A 39 10.03 0.93 -20.02
C GLU A 39 9.24 1.00 -21.33
N GLU A 40 9.63 1.92 -22.22
CA GLU A 40 9.07 2.07 -23.56
C GLU A 40 10.10 2.57 -24.57
N LYS A 41 9.88 2.28 -25.85
CA LYS A 41 10.75 2.72 -26.96
C LYS A 41 10.20 3.93 -27.72
N SER A 42 8.90 4.20 -27.59
CA SER A 42 8.22 5.32 -28.24
C SER A 42 7.60 6.24 -27.18
N PRO A 43 7.66 7.58 -27.34
CA PRO A 43 7.15 8.51 -26.36
C PRO A 43 5.62 8.40 -26.18
N SER A 44 5.18 8.03 -24.98
CA SER A 44 3.76 7.98 -24.59
C SER A 44 3.41 8.92 -23.42
N PHE A 45 4.41 9.55 -22.84
CA PHE A 45 4.24 10.49 -21.73
C PHE A 45 4.02 11.91 -22.28
N LYS A 46 2.84 12.49 -21.98
CA LYS A 46 2.47 13.85 -22.43
C LYS A 46 2.26 14.78 -21.25
N VAL A 47 2.73 16.00 -21.40
CA VAL A 47 2.56 17.08 -20.42
C VAL A 47 1.80 18.22 -21.08
N ASN A 48 0.65 18.60 -20.51
CA ASN A 48 -0.18 19.70 -21.01
C ASN A 48 0.08 20.97 -20.17
N PRO A 49 0.73 22.00 -20.72
CA PRO A 49 1.03 23.22 -19.98
C PRO A 49 -0.22 24.06 -19.64
N ASN A 50 -1.26 24.01 -20.45
CA ASN A 50 -2.48 24.78 -20.20
C ASN A 50 -3.32 24.19 -19.06
N LYS A 51 -3.35 22.86 -18.96
CA LYS A 51 -4.10 22.14 -17.90
C LYS A 51 -3.25 21.87 -16.66
N GLN A 52 -1.94 22.11 -16.71
CA GLN A 52 -0.97 21.82 -15.65
C GLN A 52 -1.03 20.35 -15.17
N ILE A 53 -1.15 19.41 -16.13
CA ILE A 53 -1.21 17.97 -15.87
C ILE A 53 -0.27 17.21 -16.81
N TYR A 54 0.20 16.07 -16.34
CA TYR A 54 0.82 15.05 -17.20
C TYR A 54 -0.06 13.80 -17.27
N HIS A 55 0.08 13.07 -18.36
CA HIS A 55 -0.53 11.75 -18.53
C HIS A 55 0.35 10.85 -19.40
N CYS A 56 0.58 9.64 -18.96
CA CYS A 56 1.24 8.61 -19.74
C CYS A 56 0.20 7.69 -20.38
N PHE A 57 0.14 7.66 -21.70
CA PHE A 57 -0.76 6.79 -22.44
C PHE A 57 -0.30 5.32 -22.46
N GLY A 58 0.95 5.03 -22.00
CA GLY A 58 1.48 3.68 -21.86
C GLY A 58 1.04 2.98 -20.57
N CYS A 59 1.31 3.59 -19.42
CA CYS A 59 1.05 2.96 -18.11
C CYS A 59 -0.12 3.60 -17.33
N GLY A 60 -0.72 4.69 -17.84
CA GLY A 60 -1.82 5.40 -17.18
C GLY A 60 -1.39 6.31 -16.01
N ALA A 61 -0.09 6.48 -15.75
CA ALA A 61 0.40 7.42 -14.74
C ALA A 61 -0.02 8.85 -15.12
N GLY A 62 -0.59 9.59 -14.16
CA GLY A 62 -1.06 10.95 -14.42
C GLY A 62 -1.24 11.77 -13.15
N GLY A 63 -1.19 13.10 -13.30
CA GLY A 63 -1.35 14.04 -12.19
C GLY A 63 -0.78 15.42 -12.47
N ASP A 64 -0.63 16.22 -11.40
CA ASP A 64 0.04 17.51 -11.42
C ASP A 64 1.56 17.37 -11.21
N ALA A 65 2.29 18.49 -11.19
CA ALA A 65 3.75 18.51 -10.99
C ALA A 65 4.18 17.92 -9.64
N ILE A 66 3.40 18.15 -8.57
CA ILE A 66 3.70 17.60 -7.25
C ILE A 66 3.53 16.08 -7.27
N LYS A 67 2.46 15.59 -7.88
CA LYS A 67 2.21 14.16 -8.04
C LYS A 67 3.31 13.48 -8.86
N PHE A 68 3.79 14.13 -9.93
CA PHE A 68 4.93 13.64 -10.70
C PHE A 68 6.16 13.44 -9.81
N VAL A 69 6.54 14.46 -9.03
CA VAL A 69 7.72 14.40 -8.15
C VAL A 69 7.54 13.35 -7.05
N GLN A 70 6.32 13.21 -6.50
CA GLN A 70 6.00 12.14 -5.54
C GLN A 70 6.31 10.76 -6.11
N GLU A 71 5.84 10.48 -7.32
CA GLU A 71 5.99 9.18 -7.97
C GLU A 71 7.43 8.96 -8.45
N TYR A 72 8.02 9.96 -9.09
CA TYR A 72 9.36 9.88 -9.65
C TYR A 72 10.45 9.67 -8.59
N LYS A 73 10.39 10.44 -7.50
CA LYS A 73 11.33 10.35 -6.37
C LYS A 73 10.85 9.46 -5.22
N ARG A 74 9.64 8.91 -5.32
CA ARG A 74 8.98 8.10 -4.27
C ARG A 74 8.91 8.84 -2.93
N LEU A 75 8.53 10.11 -2.98
CA LEU A 75 8.40 10.99 -1.84
C LEU A 75 6.96 11.02 -1.31
N ASN A 76 6.79 11.38 -0.03
CA ASN A 76 5.46 11.74 0.46
C ASN A 76 5.07 13.14 -0.06
N PHE A 77 3.78 13.50 0.08
CA PHE A 77 3.26 14.77 -0.44
C PHE A 77 4.04 16.00 0.05
N GLN A 78 4.42 16.05 1.33
CA GLN A 78 5.12 17.19 1.91
C GLN A 78 6.57 17.29 1.40
N GLU A 79 7.25 16.15 1.28
CA GLU A 79 8.59 16.06 0.71
C GLU A 79 8.60 16.46 -0.78
N ALA A 80 7.57 16.05 -1.53
CA ALA A 80 7.44 16.44 -2.93
C ALA A 80 7.16 17.93 -3.09
N VAL A 81 6.31 18.52 -2.23
CA VAL A 81 6.11 19.98 -2.23
C VAL A 81 7.40 20.71 -1.90
N GLN A 82 8.18 20.23 -0.90
CA GLN A 82 9.49 20.82 -0.57
C GLN A 82 10.44 20.74 -1.77
N GLU A 83 10.56 19.58 -2.40
CA GLU A 83 11.41 19.39 -3.57
C GLU A 83 11.03 20.33 -4.73
N VAL A 84 9.74 20.44 -5.03
CA VAL A 84 9.24 21.34 -6.10
C VAL A 84 9.52 22.80 -5.76
N THR A 85 9.33 23.21 -4.50
CA THR A 85 9.61 24.58 -4.08
C THR A 85 11.09 24.91 -4.08
N ASP A 86 11.95 23.98 -3.68
CA ASP A 86 13.40 24.13 -3.73
C ASP A 86 13.88 24.26 -5.19
N LEU A 87 13.32 23.49 -6.11
CA LEU A 87 13.61 23.55 -7.55
C LEU A 87 13.24 24.91 -8.17
N LEU A 88 12.13 25.50 -7.71
CA LEU A 88 11.57 26.75 -8.25
C LEU A 88 12.00 28.00 -7.45
N GLY A 89 12.77 27.85 -6.36
CA GLY A 89 13.14 28.95 -5.47
C GLY A 89 11.93 29.56 -4.73
N LEU A 90 10.87 28.80 -4.49
CA LEU A 90 9.66 29.27 -3.82
C LEU A 90 9.75 29.04 -2.32
N GLU A 91 9.29 30.01 -1.53
CA GLU A 91 9.24 29.86 -0.08
C GLU A 91 8.00 29.11 0.38
N ILE A 92 8.22 28.09 1.22
CA ILE A 92 7.13 27.41 1.94
C ILE A 92 6.85 28.16 3.24
N LYS A 93 5.62 28.68 3.38
CA LYS A 93 5.13 29.18 4.67
C LYS A 93 4.53 28.03 5.46
N ILE A 94 5.23 27.63 6.52
CA ILE A 94 4.80 26.54 7.40
C ILE A 94 4.10 27.15 8.62
N GLN A 95 2.82 26.83 8.81
CA GLN A 95 2.19 27.11 10.11
C GLN A 95 2.93 26.37 11.22
N ALA A 96 3.07 26.98 12.39
CA ALA A 96 3.89 26.56 13.55
C ALA A 96 3.74 25.10 14.04
N GLY A 97 2.86 24.29 13.45
CA GLY A 97 2.72 22.86 13.76
C GLY A 97 3.83 21.93 13.24
N LYS A 98 4.73 22.38 12.36
CA LYS A 98 5.80 21.53 11.81
C LYS A 98 7.04 21.46 12.69
N ASN A 99 7.37 22.51 13.43
CA ASN A 99 8.48 22.44 14.39
C ASN A 99 8.20 21.38 15.46
N ALA A 100 6.95 21.25 15.92
CA ALA A 100 6.57 20.28 16.94
C ALA A 100 6.81 18.81 16.50
N ILE A 101 6.50 18.43 15.25
CA ILE A 101 6.72 17.04 14.76
C ILE A 101 8.22 16.74 14.64
N ALA A 102 9.02 17.67 14.12
CA ALA A 102 10.47 17.51 14.02
C ALA A 102 11.11 17.42 15.44
N GLU A 103 10.61 18.20 16.38
CA GLU A 103 11.02 18.18 17.78
C GLU A 103 10.72 16.85 18.46
N TYR A 104 9.54 16.25 18.22
CA TYR A 104 9.23 14.91 18.75
C TYR A 104 10.17 13.85 18.19
N PHE A 105 10.55 13.91 16.91
CA PHE A 105 11.54 12.99 16.35
C PHE A 105 12.94 13.19 16.97
N ALA A 106 13.34 14.44 17.21
CA ALA A 106 14.60 14.76 17.87
C ALA A 106 14.60 14.27 19.31
N LEU A 107 13.49 14.44 20.04
CA LEU A 107 13.34 13.93 21.40
C LEU A 107 13.38 12.39 21.44
N ASN A 108 12.69 11.71 20.53
CA ASN A 108 12.78 10.25 20.45
C ASN A 108 14.19 9.76 20.13
N ALA A 109 14.94 10.47 19.27
CA ALA A 109 16.35 10.14 19.01
C ALA A 109 17.19 10.30 20.29
N LYS A 110 17.04 11.42 21.03
CA LYS A 110 17.72 11.64 22.30
C LYS A 110 17.36 10.58 23.36
N VAL A 111 16.08 10.19 23.44
CA VAL A 111 15.64 9.06 24.31
C VAL A 111 16.32 7.76 23.90
N ASN A 112 16.43 7.47 22.60
CA ASN A 112 17.09 6.28 22.10
C ASN A 112 18.57 6.24 22.47
N ASP A 113 19.29 7.35 22.31
CA ASP A 113 20.71 7.44 22.68
C ASP A 113 20.91 7.17 24.18
N ILE A 114 20.03 7.71 25.02
CA ILE A 114 20.03 7.43 26.46
C ILE A 114 19.78 5.94 26.75
N CYS A 115 18.84 5.32 26.03
CA CYS A 115 18.51 3.90 26.17
C CYS A 115 19.68 3.00 25.76
N LEU A 116 20.37 3.33 24.66
CA LEU A 116 21.56 2.61 24.17
C LEU A 116 22.70 2.68 25.19
N GLU A 117 22.96 3.87 25.71
CA GLU A 117 24.00 4.05 26.73
C GLU A 117 23.64 3.34 28.06
N ASN A 118 22.37 3.43 28.46
CA ASN A 118 21.90 2.77 29.68
C ASN A 118 21.98 1.22 29.59
N LEU A 119 21.76 0.65 28.39
CA LEU A 119 21.93 -0.80 28.17
C LEU A 119 23.38 -1.24 28.49
N ARG A 120 24.38 -0.46 28.09
CA ARG A 120 25.80 -0.76 28.35
C ARG A 120 26.11 -0.85 29.85
N GLN A 121 25.34 -0.15 30.68
CA GLN A 121 25.45 -0.15 32.13
C GLN A 121 24.65 -1.28 32.80
N LYS A 122 24.02 -2.18 32.03
CA LYS A 122 23.20 -3.29 32.53
C LYS A 122 23.80 -4.67 32.19
N PRO A 123 24.88 -5.11 32.82
CA PRO A 123 25.62 -6.31 32.43
C PRO A 123 24.77 -7.59 32.43
N GLN A 124 23.81 -7.71 33.34
CA GLN A 124 22.90 -8.87 33.38
C GLN A 124 21.96 -8.90 32.17
N VAL A 125 21.44 -7.75 31.74
CA VAL A 125 20.54 -7.62 30.57
C VAL A 125 21.36 -7.84 29.31
N LEU A 126 22.56 -7.29 29.21
CA LEU A 126 23.47 -7.56 28.09
C LEU A 126 23.76 -9.06 27.95
N LYS A 127 24.11 -9.73 29.08
CA LYS A 127 24.35 -11.17 29.08
C LYS A 127 23.10 -11.95 28.61
N TYR A 128 21.92 -11.54 29.08
CA TYR A 128 20.65 -12.14 28.61
C TYR A 128 20.44 -11.99 27.12
N LEU A 129 20.67 -10.80 26.55
CA LEU A 129 20.52 -10.56 25.13
C LEU A 129 21.56 -11.34 24.30
N LYS A 130 22.82 -11.37 24.74
CA LYS A 130 23.89 -12.15 24.11
C LYS A 130 23.60 -13.66 24.15
N ASN A 131 23.08 -14.17 25.26
CA ASN A 131 22.64 -15.58 25.36
C ASN A 131 21.48 -15.91 24.42
N ARG A 132 20.69 -14.92 24.02
CA ARG A 132 19.68 -15.05 22.98
C ARG A 132 20.21 -14.83 21.55
N GLY A 133 21.52 -14.88 21.36
CA GLY A 133 22.18 -14.79 20.06
C GLY A 133 22.27 -13.37 19.47
N LEU A 134 22.00 -12.32 20.26
CA LEU A 134 22.12 -10.93 19.81
C LEU A 134 23.52 -10.39 20.09
N SER A 135 24.09 -9.63 19.17
CA SER A 135 25.39 -8.99 19.25
C SER A 135 25.28 -7.47 19.49
N GLU A 136 26.39 -6.82 19.77
CA GLU A 136 26.43 -5.35 19.88
C GLU A 136 26.14 -4.64 18.56
N GLU A 137 26.49 -5.26 17.44
CA GLU A 137 26.14 -4.79 16.11
C GLU A 137 24.61 -4.80 15.91
N ASP A 138 23.92 -5.84 16.43
CA ASP A 138 22.46 -5.90 16.39
C ASP A 138 21.85 -4.80 17.26
N PHE A 139 22.44 -4.50 18.42
CA PHE A 139 21.96 -3.42 19.28
C PHE A 139 22.05 -2.07 18.58
N ALA A 140 23.13 -1.82 17.85
CA ALA A 140 23.30 -0.60 17.08
C ALA A 140 22.40 -0.53 15.85
N LEU A 141 22.26 -1.65 15.11
CA LEU A 141 21.49 -1.68 13.86
C LEU A 141 19.97 -1.56 14.09
N PHE A 142 19.48 -2.19 15.18
CA PHE A 142 18.04 -2.26 15.48
C PHE A 142 17.63 -1.34 16.65
N ASP A 143 18.53 -0.46 17.12
CA ASP A 143 18.28 0.46 18.23
C ASP A 143 17.73 -0.25 19.47
N ILE A 144 18.44 -1.29 19.91
CA ILE A 144 18.08 -2.05 21.12
C ILE A 144 18.76 -1.41 22.34
N GLY A 145 17.97 -0.87 23.23
CA GLY A 145 18.43 -0.18 24.42
C GLY A 145 17.76 -0.68 25.69
N TYR A 146 17.88 0.10 26.75
CA TYR A 146 17.25 -0.16 28.04
C TYR A 146 16.72 1.14 28.64
N ILE A 147 15.43 1.19 28.91
CA ILE A 147 14.76 2.41 29.37
C ILE A 147 15.01 2.64 30.86
N PRO A 148 15.70 3.73 31.25
CA PRO A 148 15.97 4.02 32.65
C PRO A 148 14.72 4.56 33.35
N GLN A 149 14.67 4.33 34.69
CA GLN A 149 13.60 4.85 35.53
C GLN A 149 13.66 6.36 35.67
N ASP A 150 14.86 6.91 35.66
CA ASP A 150 15.16 8.33 35.83
C ASP A 150 15.31 9.10 34.49
N LEU A 151 14.71 8.59 33.42
CA LEU A 151 14.75 9.16 32.06
C LEU A 151 14.50 10.68 32.04
N ALA A 152 13.60 11.16 32.90
CA ALA A 152 13.23 12.58 32.94
C ALA A 152 14.39 13.51 33.33
N ARG A 153 15.43 13.02 34.02
CA ARG A 153 16.58 13.84 34.45
C ARG A 153 17.42 14.39 33.29
N HIS A 154 17.30 13.78 32.13
CA HIS A 154 18.07 14.14 30.94
C HIS A 154 17.41 15.26 30.08
N PHE A 155 16.26 15.80 30.54
CA PHE A 155 15.45 16.71 29.79
C PHE A 155 15.08 17.96 30.58
N ASN A 156 14.98 19.10 29.89
CA ASN A 156 14.46 20.33 30.47
C ASN A 156 12.91 20.28 30.53
N LEU A 157 12.31 21.29 31.17
CA LEU A 157 10.85 21.34 31.41
C LEU A 157 10.02 21.34 30.12
N GLU A 158 10.47 22.00 29.09
CA GLU A 158 9.79 22.05 27.79
C GLU A 158 9.84 20.68 27.09
N GLU A 159 11.02 20.04 27.08
CA GLU A 159 11.21 18.68 26.56
C GLU A 159 10.35 17.66 27.33
N ILE A 160 10.28 17.77 28.66
CA ILE A 160 9.44 16.91 29.51
C ILE A 160 7.96 17.03 29.11
N ASN A 161 7.44 18.24 28.91
CA ASN A 161 6.05 18.43 28.49
C ASN A 161 5.79 17.77 27.13
N LYS A 162 6.71 17.88 26.17
CA LYS A 162 6.61 17.20 24.86
C LYS A 162 6.69 15.68 25.00
N LEU A 163 7.53 15.15 25.90
CA LEU A 163 7.61 13.71 26.18
C LEU A 163 6.32 13.19 26.83
N ILE A 164 5.62 14.01 27.61
CA ILE A 164 4.29 13.70 28.16
C ILE A 164 3.25 13.65 27.03
N GLU A 165 3.27 14.61 26.12
CA GLU A 165 2.34 14.65 24.97
C GLU A 165 2.42 13.39 24.09
N ILE A 166 3.62 12.87 23.87
CA ILE A 166 3.83 11.63 23.09
C ILE A 166 3.79 10.36 23.95
N GLY A 167 3.50 10.48 25.25
CA GLY A 167 3.27 9.36 26.17
C GLY A 167 4.51 8.58 26.61
N LEU A 168 5.71 9.17 26.51
CA LEU A 168 6.94 8.58 27.05
C LEU A 168 7.16 8.92 28.54
N LEU A 169 6.56 10.01 29.00
CA LEU A 169 6.49 10.38 30.40
C LEU A 169 5.03 10.60 30.81
N TYR A 170 4.75 10.43 32.08
CA TYR A 170 3.47 10.76 32.70
C TYR A 170 3.71 11.54 33.97
N ARG A 171 2.75 12.40 34.31
CA ARG A 171 2.72 13.13 35.57
C ARG A 171 1.63 12.54 36.48
N ASN A 172 2.04 12.05 37.65
CA ASN A 172 1.11 11.54 38.64
C ASN A 172 0.34 12.69 39.32
N ALA A 173 -0.72 12.37 40.07
CA ALA A 173 -1.55 13.34 40.77
C ALA A 173 -0.75 14.17 41.80
N ASN A 174 0.34 13.62 42.36
CA ASN A 174 1.26 14.30 43.26
C ASN A 174 2.35 15.14 42.54
N GLY A 175 2.29 15.26 41.21
CA GLY A 175 3.24 16.02 40.39
C GLY A 175 4.53 15.26 40.03
N SER A 176 4.77 14.05 40.55
CA SER A 176 5.94 13.27 40.21
C SER A 176 5.89 12.71 38.79
N LEU A 177 7.06 12.60 38.15
CA LEU A 177 7.17 12.04 36.80
C LEU A 177 7.33 10.53 36.88
N PHE A 178 6.68 9.85 35.94
CA PHE A 178 6.70 8.39 35.79
C PHE A 178 7.02 8.01 34.35
N VAL A 179 7.87 7.00 34.15
CA VAL A 179 8.27 6.42 32.86
C VAL A 179 7.54 5.09 32.67
N PRO A 180 6.49 4.99 31.85
CA PRO A 180 5.66 3.76 31.73
C PRO A 180 6.43 2.55 31.25
N LEU A 181 7.45 2.78 30.45
CA LEU A 181 8.24 1.74 29.79
C LEU A 181 9.56 1.42 30.51
N HIS A 182 9.79 1.97 31.71
CA HIS A 182 11.05 1.79 32.45
C HIS A 182 11.34 0.33 32.82
N ASP A 183 12.59 0.06 33.13
CA ASP A 183 13.11 -1.26 33.55
C ASP A 183 12.83 -2.36 32.48
N ARG A 184 12.86 -1.98 31.19
CA ARG A 184 12.62 -2.88 30.07
C ARG A 184 13.65 -2.68 28.97
N ILE A 185 13.85 -3.72 28.17
CA ILE A 185 14.63 -3.66 26.93
C ILE A 185 13.78 -2.88 25.91
N SER A 186 14.34 -1.81 25.36
CA SER A 186 13.69 -1.00 24.33
C SER A 186 14.05 -1.46 22.93
N PHE A 187 13.09 -1.36 22.03
CA PHE A 187 13.23 -1.47 20.58
C PHE A 187 12.67 -0.20 19.98
N ALA A 188 13.53 0.64 19.39
CA ALA A 188 13.06 1.85 18.75
C ALA A 188 12.33 1.51 17.43
N ILE A 189 11.18 2.13 17.23
CA ILE A 189 10.36 1.92 16.03
C ILE A 189 10.58 3.11 15.10
N ARG A 190 11.10 2.82 13.89
CA ARG A 190 11.38 3.82 12.87
C ARG A 190 10.33 3.81 11.77
N ASN A 191 9.97 4.99 11.31
CA ASN A 191 9.16 5.14 10.11
C ASN A 191 9.99 4.92 8.83
N PHE A 192 9.35 5.06 7.66
CA PHE A 192 10.02 4.94 6.35
C PHE A 192 11.23 5.86 6.18
N ASN A 193 11.21 7.05 6.80
CA ASN A 193 12.26 8.07 6.70
C ASN A 193 13.30 7.93 7.81
N HIS A 194 13.46 6.75 8.40
CA HIS A 194 14.40 6.44 9.50
C HIS A 194 14.21 7.28 10.77
N LYS A 195 13.10 8.04 10.91
CA LYS A 195 12.81 8.79 12.14
C LYS A 195 12.21 7.87 13.19
N ILE A 196 12.70 7.94 14.43
CA ILE A 196 12.13 7.18 15.54
C ILE A 196 10.79 7.80 15.92
N VAL A 197 9.73 7.02 15.80
CA VAL A 197 8.35 7.43 16.09
C VAL A 197 7.86 7.00 17.46
N GLY A 198 8.52 6.03 18.08
CA GLY A 198 8.21 5.51 19.41
C GLY A 198 9.02 4.27 19.73
N PHE A 199 8.62 3.57 20.77
CA PHE A 199 9.34 2.42 21.30
C PHE A 199 8.40 1.27 21.61
N SER A 200 8.93 0.06 21.50
CA SER A 200 8.40 -1.12 22.15
C SER A 200 9.34 -1.50 23.32
N ALA A 201 8.79 -1.92 24.42
CA ALA A 201 9.53 -2.24 25.62
C ALA A 201 9.22 -3.66 26.11
N ARG A 202 10.25 -4.52 26.17
CA ARG A 202 10.13 -5.94 26.53
C ARG A 202 10.63 -6.19 27.94
N THR A 203 9.90 -7.02 28.69
CA THR A 203 10.40 -7.55 29.97
C THR A 203 11.59 -8.48 29.78
N HIS A 204 12.42 -8.59 30.81
CA HIS A 204 13.54 -9.52 30.87
C HIS A 204 13.53 -10.26 32.25
N PRO A 205 14.30 -11.35 32.43
CA PRO A 205 14.22 -12.17 33.65
C PRO A 205 14.51 -11.44 34.97
N TYR A 206 15.21 -10.31 34.88
CA TYR A 206 15.66 -9.52 36.05
C TYR A 206 14.82 -8.27 36.30
N CYS A 207 13.70 -8.08 35.57
CA CYS A 207 12.84 -6.93 35.78
C CYS A 207 11.90 -7.12 36.98
N ASN A 208 11.50 -6.00 37.59
CA ASN A 208 10.64 -5.99 38.78
C ASN A 208 9.16 -6.29 38.47
N PHE A 209 8.80 -6.47 37.21
CA PHE A 209 7.41 -6.63 36.73
C PHE A 209 7.05 -8.09 36.47
N LYS A 210 6.87 -8.90 37.53
CA LYS A 210 6.63 -10.35 37.39
C LYS A 210 5.33 -10.73 36.70
N ASN A 211 4.29 -9.87 36.72
CA ASN A 211 2.94 -10.17 36.17
C ASN A 211 2.52 -9.15 35.10
N SER A 212 3.45 -8.52 34.40
CA SER A 212 3.13 -7.54 33.36
C SER A 212 3.23 -8.14 31.96
N ALA A 213 2.59 -7.50 31.00
CA ALA A 213 2.68 -7.88 29.59
C ALA A 213 4.15 -7.96 29.12
N LYS A 214 4.48 -9.02 28.36
CA LYS A 214 5.83 -9.27 27.82
C LYS A 214 6.35 -8.09 27.00
N TYR A 215 5.47 -7.46 26.22
CA TYR A 215 5.74 -6.25 25.44
C TYR A 215 4.73 -5.16 25.77
N ILE A 216 5.18 -3.93 25.85
CA ILE A 216 4.37 -2.72 25.93
C ILE A 216 4.90 -1.75 24.88
N ASN A 217 4.02 -1.18 24.07
CA ASN A 217 4.37 -0.19 23.06
C ASN A 217 4.10 1.23 23.58
N SER A 218 4.76 2.22 22.96
CA SER A 218 4.38 3.62 23.10
C SER A 218 2.87 3.81 22.86
N LYS A 219 2.30 4.82 23.54
CA LYS A 219 0.89 5.19 23.36
C LYS A 219 0.67 5.80 21.97
N GLU A 220 -0.55 5.66 21.44
CA GLU A 220 -0.97 6.42 20.27
C GLU A 220 -0.70 7.91 20.45
N SER A 221 -0.10 8.54 19.46
CA SER A 221 0.28 9.95 19.49
C SER A 221 0.30 10.54 18.08
N ARG A 222 0.61 11.84 17.96
CA ARG A 222 0.73 12.52 16.66
C ARG A 222 1.76 11.91 15.71
N ILE A 223 2.72 11.14 16.22
CA ILE A 223 3.81 10.53 15.45
C ILE A 223 3.83 8.99 15.54
N PHE A 224 2.97 8.39 16.36
CA PHE A 224 2.93 6.96 16.60
C PHE A 224 1.52 6.40 16.39
N HIS A 225 1.31 5.67 15.28
CA HIS A 225 0.04 5.03 14.93
C HIS A 225 0.27 3.54 14.69
N LYS A 226 -0.02 2.71 15.68
CA LYS A 226 0.29 1.25 15.66
C LYS A 226 -0.23 0.55 14.41
N SER A 227 -1.43 0.90 13.95
CA SER A 227 -2.06 0.28 12.77
C SER A 227 -1.34 0.57 11.45
N GLN A 228 -0.40 1.52 11.43
CA GLN A 228 0.34 1.94 10.24
C GLN A 228 1.82 1.59 10.30
N LEU A 229 2.31 1.17 11.47
CA LEU A 229 3.74 0.97 11.71
C LEU A 229 4.17 -0.47 11.44
N LEU A 230 5.29 -0.59 10.74
CA LEU A 230 5.96 -1.84 10.43
C LEU A 230 7.39 -1.77 10.96
N TYR A 231 7.69 -2.59 11.97
CA TYR A 231 9.04 -2.68 12.52
C TYR A 231 10.01 -3.24 11.47
N GLY A 232 11.18 -2.65 11.39
CA GLY A 232 12.21 -3.05 10.42
C GLY A 232 12.04 -2.46 9.02
N ILE A 233 10.91 -1.80 8.68
CA ILE A 233 10.64 -1.31 7.32
C ILE A 233 11.71 -0.34 6.82
N SER A 234 12.27 0.49 7.68
CA SER A 234 13.32 1.43 7.31
C SER A 234 14.60 0.73 6.82
N LEU A 235 14.93 -0.45 7.37
CA LEU A 235 16.05 -1.30 6.95
C LEU A 235 15.67 -2.19 5.76
N ALA A 236 14.47 -2.77 5.79
CA ALA A 236 14.02 -3.75 4.82
C ALA A 236 13.65 -3.18 3.46
N LYS A 237 13.21 -1.91 3.35
CA LYS A 237 12.62 -1.33 2.13
C LYS A 237 13.47 -1.50 0.86
N ARG A 238 14.80 -1.34 0.95
CA ARG A 238 15.69 -1.53 -0.20
C ARG A 238 15.75 -3.00 -0.64
N HIS A 239 15.73 -3.92 0.32
CA HIS A 239 15.76 -5.36 0.07
C HIS A 239 14.42 -5.84 -0.48
N ILE A 240 13.30 -5.32 0.01
CA ILE A 240 11.97 -5.56 -0.54
C ILE A 240 11.89 -5.08 -1.99
N ALA A 241 12.35 -3.86 -2.27
CA ALA A 241 12.34 -3.30 -3.63
C ALA A 241 13.18 -4.13 -4.62
N SER A 242 14.34 -4.64 -4.19
CA SER A 242 15.23 -5.42 -5.06
C SER A 242 14.76 -6.86 -5.26
N SER A 243 14.26 -7.52 -4.22
CA SER A 243 13.78 -8.92 -4.31
C SER A 243 12.34 -9.03 -4.80
N LYS A 244 11.55 -7.97 -4.70
CA LYS A 244 10.07 -7.97 -4.85
C LYS A 244 9.37 -8.95 -3.91
N GLU A 245 10.01 -9.28 -2.79
CA GLU A 245 9.48 -10.18 -1.76
C GLU A 245 9.55 -9.50 -0.38
N CYS A 246 8.57 -9.78 0.46
CA CYS A 246 8.49 -9.27 1.82
C CYS A 246 8.03 -10.38 2.77
N TYR A 247 8.83 -10.68 3.79
CA TYR A 247 8.45 -11.56 4.90
C TYR A 247 7.83 -10.74 6.02
N ILE A 248 6.67 -11.18 6.50
CA ILE A 248 5.96 -10.56 7.62
C ILE A 248 5.93 -11.54 8.78
N VAL A 249 6.57 -11.15 9.88
CA VAL A 249 6.66 -11.92 11.11
C VAL A 249 5.90 -11.22 12.26
N GLU A 250 5.78 -11.88 13.43
CA GLU A 250 5.03 -11.30 14.56
C GLU A 250 5.85 -10.36 15.40
N GLY A 251 7.07 -10.74 15.71
CA GLY A 251 7.87 -10.11 16.76
C GLY A 251 9.10 -9.32 16.29
N PHE A 252 9.57 -8.45 17.16
CA PHE A 252 10.78 -7.65 16.93
C PHE A 252 12.03 -8.53 16.83
N ILE A 253 12.14 -9.54 17.71
CA ILE A 253 13.27 -10.48 17.72
C ILE A 253 13.27 -11.34 16.45
N ASP A 254 12.08 -11.70 15.93
CA ASP A 254 11.96 -12.49 14.70
C ASP A 254 12.49 -11.72 13.49
N VAL A 255 12.20 -10.40 13.40
CA VAL A 255 12.80 -9.53 12.38
C VAL A 255 14.32 -9.56 12.47
N ILE A 256 14.87 -9.42 13.66
CA ILE A 256 16.33 -9.41 13.87
C ILE A 256 16.92 -10.77 13.48
N ALA A 257 16.29 -11.86 13.90
CA ALA A 257 16.70 -13.21 13.54
C ALA A 257 16.73 -13.41 12.02
N MET A 258 15.65 -13.05 11.35
CA MET A 258 15.53 -13.16 9.90
C MET A 258 16.60 -12.32 9.17
N HIS A 259 16.83 -11.07 9.60
CA HIS A 259 17.87 -10.23 9.02
C HIS A 259 19.27 -10.83 9.17
N LYS A 260 19.60 -11.37 10.36
CA LYS A 260 20.88 -12.06 10.64
C LYS A 260 21.06 -13.30 9.77
N LEU A 261 19.98 -14.02 9.50
CA LEU A 261 19.96 -15.23 8.68
C LEU A 261 19.84 -14.95 7.17
N GLY A 262 19.97 -13.67 6.76
CA GLY A 262 20.04 -13.26 5.35
C GLY A 262 18.72 -12.77 4.76
N PHE A 263 17.58 -12.90 5.45
CA PHE A 263 16.25 -12.44 5.00
C PHE A 263 16.03 -10.97 5.37
N LYS A 264 16.84 -10.07 4.81
CA LYS A 264 16.83 -8.63 5.11
C LYS A 264 15.56 -7.89 4.64
N ASN A 265 14.70 -8.55 3.88
CA ASN A 265 13.39 -8.09 3.43
C ASN A 265 12.26 -8.48 4.41
N THR A 266 12.58 -8.65 5.69
CA THR A 266 11.63 -9.02 6.75
C THR A 266 11.22 -7.82 7.59
N ILE A 267 9.94 -7.76 7.94
CA ILE A 267 9.30 -6.75 8.77
C ILE A 267 8.33 -7.39 9.75
N ALA A 268 7.93 -6.67 10.81
CA ALA A 268 6.87 -7.12 11.72
C ALA A 268 5.81 -6.06 11.93
N THR A 269 4.59 -6.48 12.27
CA THR A 269 3.54 -5.61 12.79
C THR A 269 3.83 -5.25 14.25
N CYS A 270 3.57 -4.01 14.66
CA CYS A 270 3.89 -3.53 16.01
C CYS A 270 2.85 -3.98 17.06
N GLY A 271 2.55 -5.27 17.15
CA GLY A 271 1.56 -5.82 18.08
C GLY A 271 0.11 -5.55 17.67
N THR A 272 -0.14 -5.39 16.38
CA THR A 272 -1.47 -5.31 15.77
C THR A 272 -1.59 -6.38 14.68
N ALA A 273 -2.81 -6.78 14.35
CA ALA A 273 -3.03 -7.67 13.21
C ALA A 273 -2.57 -7.00 11.91
N PHE A 274 -2.03 -7.80 10.99
CA PHE A 274 -1.70 -7.34 9.64
C PHE A 274 -2.97 -6.85 8.93
N ASN A 275 -2.92 -5.65 8.34
CA ASN A 275 -4.09 -4.94 7.82
C ASN A 275 -3.79 -4.21 6.50
N THR A 276 -4.82 -3.61 5.90
CA THR A 276 -4.72 -2.91 4.60
C THR A 276 -3.81 -1.68 4.64
N GLN A 277 -3.65 -1.01 5.79
CA GLN A 277 -2.71 0.14 5.92
C GLN A 277 -1.26 -0.35 5.86
N HIS A 278 -0.95 -1.49 6.51
CA HIS A 278 0.35 -2.15 6.39
C HIS A 278 0.62 -2.56 4.94
N LEU A 279 -0.37 -3.17 4.27
CA LEU A 279 -0.25 -3.55 2.87
C LEU A 279 0.02 -2.36 1.97
N SER A 280 -0.72 -1.25 2.16
CA SER A 280 -0.49 -0.01 1.42
C SER A 280 0.90 0.58 1.67
N ALA A 281 1.43 0.44 2.90
CA ALA A 281 2.79 0.87 3.22
C ALA A 281 3.84 0.03 2.49
N ILE A 282 3.65 -1.29 2.39
CA ILE A 282 4.55 -2.20 1.66
C ILE A 282 4.48 -1.90 0.15
N ASN A 283 3.30 -1.71 -0.42
CA ASN A 283 3.11 -1.38 -1.84
C ASN A 283 3.80 -0.08 -2.25
N ARG A 284 3.90 0.90 -1.35
CA ARG A 284 4.70 2.11 -1.62
C ARG A 284 6.18 1.83 -1.82
N VAL A 285 6.70 0.72 -1.30
CA VAL A 285 8.09 0.30 -1.54
C VAL A 285 8.25 -0.29 -2.94
N CYS A 286 7.34 -1.18 -3.32
CA CYS A 286 7.39 -1.91 -4.58
C CYS A 286 6.00 -2.39 -4.96
N ASP A 287 5.54 -2.06 -6.17
CA ASP A 287 4.31 -2.62 -6.72
C ASP A 287 4.49 -4.11 -7.03
N GLY A 288 3.41 -4.89 -6.80
CA GLY A 288 3.42 -6.32 -7.09
C GLY A 288 4.37 -7.11 -6.18
N VAL A 289 4.61 -6.64 -4.96
CA VAL A 289 5.42 -7.35 -3.98
C VAL A 289 4.76 -8.67 -3.57
N ARG A 290 5.55 -9.74 -3.59
CA ARG A 290 5.16 -11.06 -3.07
C ARG A 290 5.28 -11.07 -1.56
N ILE A 291 4.20 -11.39 -0.86
CA ILE A 291 4.15 -11.39 0.60
C ILE A 291 4.23 -12.82 1.12
N HIS A 292 5.10 -13.02 2.11
CA HIS A 292 5.23 -14.25 2.86
C HIS A 292 4.79 -14.00 4.31
N LEU A 293 3.60 -14.49 4.68
CA LEU A 293 3.14 -14.46 6.08
C LEU A 293 3.85 -15.56 6.85
N CYS A 294 4.71 -15.18 7.78
CA CYS A 294 5.54 -16.10 8.54
C CYS A 294 5.30 -15.88 10.04
N PHE A 295 4.11 -16.25 10.51
CA PHE A 295 3.68 -16.11 11.89
C PHE A 295 3.98 -17.36 12.71
N ASP A 296 3.88 -17.25 14.05
CA ASP A 296 4.19 -18.33 14.98
C ASP A 296 3.33 -19.57 14.77
N LYS A 297 3.83 -20.74 15.19
CA LYS A 297 3.13 -22.03 15.02
C LYS A 297 2.09 -22.29 16.11
N ASP A 298 1.71 -21.29 16.89
CA ASP A 298 0.66 -21.41 17.89
C ASP A 298 -0.72 -21.01 17.35
N ALA A 299 -1.76 -21.25 18.15
CA ALA A 299 -3.14 -20.96 17.75
C ALA A 299 -3.39 -19.47 17.44
N ALA A 300 -2.63 -18.55 18.05
CA ALA A 300 -2.74 -17.13 17.77
C ALA A 300 -2.14 -16.78 16.41
N GLY A 301 -0.97 -17.34 16.08
CA GLY A 301 -0.30 -17.20 14.79
C GLY A 301 -1.07 -17.85 13.65
N GLU A 302 -1.69 -19.01 13.87
CA GLU A 302 -2.57 -19.64 12.88
C GLU A 302 -3.79 -18.75 12.57
N LYS A 303 -4.43 -18.19 13.59
CA LYS A 303 -5.54 -17.24 13.42
C LYS A 303 -5.10 -15.95 12.71
N ALA A 304 -3.88 -15.45 13.01
CA ALA A 304 -3.30 -14.30 12.34
C ALA A 304 -3.00 -14.61 10.87
N SER A 305 -2.44 -15.80 10.59
CA SER A 305 -2.18 -16.30 9.23
C SER A 305 -3.45 -16.36 8.40
N LEU A 306 -4.53 -16.93 8.96
CA LEU A 306 -5.82 -17.05 8.26
C LEU A 306 -6.41 -15.67 7.93
N LYS A 307 -6.41 -14.73 8.89
CA LYS A 307 -6.88 -13.35 8.64
C LYS A 307 -6.03 -12.62 7.63
N GLY A 308 -4.71 -12.77 7.71
CA GLY A 308 -3.77 -12.18 6.76
C GLY A 308 -3.97 -12.76 5.35
N ALA A 309 -4.12 -14.08 5.24
CA ALA A 309 -4.39 -14.78 4.00
C ALA A 309 -5.72 -14.33 3.37
N GLN A 310 -6.79 -14.24 4.19
CA GLN A 310 -8.07 -13.69 3.76
C GLN A 310 -7.95 -12.29 3.18
N MET A 311 -7.24 -11.40 3.89
CA MET A 311 -7.04 -10.03 3.43
C MET A 311 -6.29 -9.99 2.10
N LEU A 312 -5.16 -10.71 1.98
CA LEU A 312 -4.36 -10.76 0.76
C LEU A 312 -5.15 -11.35 -0.42
N PHE A 313 -5.96 -12.38 -0.17
CA PHE A 313 -6.84 -12.99 -1.16
C PHE A 313 -7.82 -11.96 -1.76
N PHE A 314 -8.56 -11.23 -0.91
CA PHE A 314 -9.52 -10.24 -1.38
C PHE A 314 -8.90 -8.96 -1.93
N GLN A 315 -7.64 -8.65 -1.56
CA GLN A 315 -6.88 -7.54 -2.13
C GLN A 315 -6.14 -7.92 -3.44
N GLY A 316 -6.26 -9.18 -3.89
CA GLY A 316 -5.68 -9.64 -5.15
C GLY A 316 -4.18 -9.99 -5.11
N PHE A 317 -3.59 -10.15 -3.90
CA PHE A 317 -2.19 -10.56 -3.72
C PHE A 317 -2.03 -12.07 -3.81
N LEU A 318 -2.50 -12.66 -4.91
CA LEU A 318 -2.60 -14.11 -5.07
C LEU A 318 -1.24 -14.80 -5.23
N ASP A 319 -0.21 -14.09 -5.70
CA ASP A 319 1.19 -14.57 -5.75
C ASP A 319 1.90 -14.37 -4.41
N SER A 320 1.23 -14.69 -3.31
CA SER A 320 1.73 -14.59 -1.94
C SER A 320 1.53 -15.91 -1.22
N PHE A 321 2.20 -16.08 -0.08
CA PHE A 321 2.27 -17.37 0.61
C PHE A 321 2.10 -17.23 2.11
N VAL A 322 1.54 -18.25 2.74
CA VAL A 322 1.81 -18.53 4.15
C VAL A 322 3.07 -19.38 4.20
N ALA A 323 4.10 -18.91 4.92
CA ALA A 323 5.41 -19.53 5.01
C ALA A 323 5.63 -20.09 6.42
N LYS A 324 5.70 -21.40 6.56
CA LYS A 324 6.00 -22.07 7.84
C LYS A 324 7.46 -22.49 7.85
N VAL A 325 8.19 -22.11 8.91
CA VAL A 325 9.61 -22.49 9.05
C VAL A 325 9.74 -24.00 9.28
N ASN A 326 10.67 -24.64 8.58
CA ASN A 326 10.92 -26.11 8.66
C ASN A 326 11.85 -26.49 9.84
N ALA A 327 12.11 -25.60 10.79
CA ALA A 327 12.94 -25.89 11.96
C ALA A 327 12.08 -26.37 13.15
N LYS A 328 12.71 -27.14 14.04
CA LYS A 328 12.12 -27.49 15.36
C LYS A 328 12.28 -26.31 16.34
N CYS A 329 11.68 -25.16 16.02
CA CYS A 329 11.65 -23.99 16.87
C CYS A 329 10.21 -23.54 17.10
N LYS A 330 9.96 -22.89 18.22
CA LYS A 330 8.67 -22.33 18.57
C LYS A 330 8.40 -21.03 17.78
N ASP A 331 9.40 -20.15 17.79
CA ASP A 331 9.39 -18.88 17.07
C ASP A 331 10.72 -18.71 16.30
N LEU A 332 10.77 -17.76 15.38
CA LEU A 332 11.96 -17.49 14.58
C LEU A 332 13.13 -16.91 15.43
N GLY A 333 12.81 -16.29 16.56
CA GLY A 333 13.80 -15.74 17.47
C GLY A 333 14.69 -16.83 18.11
N GLU A 334 14.19 -18.06 18.27
CA GLU A 334 14.98 -19.20 18.77
C GLU A 334 16.10 -19.61 17.80
N LEU A 335 15.98 -19.30 16.51
CA LEU A 335 17.03 -19.58 15.52
C LEU A 335 18.31 -18.78 15.74
N LEU A 336 18.26 -17.71 16.53
CA LEU A 336 19.45 -16.93 16.90
C LEU A 336 20.41 -17.71 17.80
N GLU A 337 19.92 -18.68 18.58
CA GLU A 337 20.74 -19.49 19.48
C GLU A 337 21.60 -20.51 18.71
N ASN A 338 21.09 -20.98 17.54
CA ASN A 338 21.80 -21.85 16.62
C ASN A 338 21.57 -21.35 15.18
N PRO A 339 22.32 -20.36 14.72
CA PRO A 339 22.03 -19.66 13.50
C PRO A 339 22.28 -20.50 12.25
N THR A 340 21.24 -21.14 11.74
CA THR A 340 21.21 -21.79 10.44
C THR A 340 20.12 -21.13 9.60
N PRO A 341 20.40 -20.80 8.31
CA PRO A 341 19.38 -20.21 7.45
C PRO A 341 18.13 -21.08 7.41
N PRO A 342 16.95 -20.56 7.76
CA PRO A 342 15.74 -21.36 7.76
C PRO A 342 15.29 -21.70 6.34
N THR A 343 14.73 -22.89 6.18
CA THR A 343 13.92 -23.23 5.01
C THR A 343 12.44 -23.10 5.37
N PHE A 344 11.63 -22.82 4.37
CA PHE A 344 10.20 -22.61 4.56
C PHE A 344 9.39 -23.53 3.67
N SER A 345 8.37 -24.16 4.23
CA SER A 345 7.25 -24.69 3.45
C SER A 345 6.29 -23.53 3.14
N LYS A 346 5.98 -23.36 1.87
CA LYS A 346 5.17 -22.22 1.38
C LYS A 346 3.87 -22.75 0.81
N THR A 347 2.75 -22.34 1.39
CA THR A 347 1.40 -22.62 0.89
C THR A 347 0.86 -21.36 0.22
N PRO A 348 0.40 -21.41 -1.05
CA PRO A 348 -0.21 -20.27 -1.71
C PRO A 348 -1.38 -19.70 -0.90
N ILE A 349 -1.50 -18.37 -0.87
CA ILE A 349 -2.52 -17.66 -0.06
C ILE A 349 -3.94 -18.17 -0.36
N ALA A 350 -4.28 -18.36 -1.64
CA ALA A 350 -5.61 -18.80 -2.02
C ALA A 350 -5.91 -20.20 -1.50
N GLN A 351 -4.95 -21.12 -1.64
CA GLN A 351 -5.06 -22.48 -1.13
C GLN A 351 -5.24 -22.48 0.40
N TYR A 352 -4.31 -21.81 1.10
CA TYR A 352 -4.33 -21.75 2.56
C TYR A 352 -5.64 -21.18 3.10
N TYR A 353 -6.10 -20.05 2.52
CA TYR A 353 -7.33 -19.40 2.96
C TYR A 353 -8.56 -20.31 2.79
N ILE A 354 -8.65 -21.00 1.65
CA ILE A 354 -9.81 -21.87 1.37
C ILE A 354 -9.77 -23.12 2.24
N GLU A 355 -8.63 -23.81 2.33
CA GLU A 355 -8.47 -25.03 3.15
C GLU A 355 -8.75 -24.75 4.62
N GLU A 356 -8.10 -23.76 5.21
CA GLU A 356 -8.25 -23.46 6.64
C GLU A 356 -9.65 -22.94 6.97
N SER A 357 -10.27 -22.15 6.08
CA SER A 357 -11.66 -21.73 6.28
C SER A 357 -12.61 -22.94 6.29
N LEU A 358 -12.47 -23.88 5.36
CA LEU A 358 -13.28 -25.10 5.30
C LEU A 358 -13.07 -26.01 6.51
N ASN A 359 -11.84 -26.05 7.06
CA ASN A 359 -11.53 -26.83 8.26
C ASN A 359 -12.22 -26.26 9.51
N HIS A 360 -12.44 -24.95 9.58
CA HIS A 360 -13.09 -24.29 10.71
C HIS A 360 -14.63 -24.33 10.66
N LEU A 361 -15.22 -24.57 9.49
CA LEU A 361 -16.68 -24.65 9.32
C LEU A 361 -17.23 -26.02 9.74
N GLN A 362 -18.28 -26.01 10.56
CA GLN A 362 -18.83 -27.23 11.19
C GLN A 362 -19.86 -27.92 10.30
N SER A 363 -20.71 -27.16 9.63
CA SER A 363 -21.83 -27.72 8.86
C SER A 363 -21.57 -27.74 7.35
N ALA A 364 -22.15 -28.73 6.66
CA ALA A 364 -22.13 -28.81 5.21
C ALA A 364 -22.71 -27.52 4.57
N LYS A 365 -23.80 -26.99 5.16
CA LYS A 365 -24.43 -25.76 4.66
C LYS A 365 -23.52 -24.54 4.72
N GLU A 366 -22.74 -24.39 5.80
CA GLU A 366 -21.74 -23.29 5.91
C GLU A 366 -20.64 -23.47 4.90
N LYS A 367 -20.15 -24.69 4.69
CA LYS A 367 -19.13 -25.01 3.69
C LYS A 367 -19.61 -24.69 2.27
N ASP A 368 -20.85 -25.08 1.94
CA ASP A 368 -21.45 -24.79 0.63
C ASP A 368 -21.63 -23.29 0.42
N SER A 369 -22.09 -22.56 1.45
CA SER A 369 -22.20 -21.09 1.38
C SER A 369 -20.86 -20.44 1.12
N PHE A 370 -19.82 -20.82 1.89
CA PHE A 370 -18.46 -20.30 1.71
C PHE A 370 -17.90 -20.59 0.31
N ILE A 371 -18.07 -21.83 -0.18
CA ILE A 371 -17.63 -22.21 -1.53
C ILE A 371 -18.35 -21.36 -2.60
N ASN A 372 -19.64 -21.09 -2.43
CA ASN A 372 -20.40 -20.24 -3.35
C ASN A 372 -19.91 -18.78 -3.32
N ASP A 373 -19.53 -18.25 -2.15
CA ASP A 373 -18.94 -16.92 -2.03
C ASP A 373 -17.58 -16.84 -2.75
N ILE A 374 -16.74 -17.88 -2.59
CA ILE A 374 -15.47 -17.99 -3.33
C ILE A 374 -15.70 -18.05 -4.83
N LYS A 375 -16.65 -18.90 -5.30
CA LYS A 375 -17.00 -18.98 -6.73
C LYS A 375 -17.49 -17.63 -7.28
N THR A 376 -18.29 -16.93 -6.51
CA THR A 376 -18.77 -15.58 -6.85
C THR A 376 -17.62 -14.61 -6.97
N HIS A 377 -16.68 -14.63 -6.02
CA HIS A 377 -15.46 -13.81 -6.08
C HIS A 377 -14.60 -14.13 -7.32
N ILE A 378 -14.42 -15.43 -7.63
CA ILE A 378 -13.68 -15.86 -8.84
C ILE A 378 -14.38 -15.38 -10.12
N ASN A 379 -15.70 -15.46 -10.19
CA ASN A 379 -16.46 -14.98 -11.34
C ASN A 379 -16.37 -13.47 -11.53
N ALA A 380 -16.22 -12.71 -10.44
CA ALA A 380 -16.03 -11.27 -10.47
C ALA A 380 -14.59 -10.83 -10.88
N GLN A 381 -13.61 -11.76 -10.90
CA GLN A 381 -12.25 -11.44 -11.31
C GLN A 381 -12.20 -11.05 -12.79
N LYS A 382 -11.68 -9.85 -13.04
CA LYS A 382 -11.46 -9.33 -14.40
C LYS A 382 -10.12 -9.80 -14.99
N ASN A 383 -9.13 -10.03 -14.14
CA ASN A 383 -7.81 -10.50 -14.55
C ASN A 383 -7.88 -11.99 -14.86
N PHE A 384 -7.61 -12.35 -16.11
CA PHE A 384 -7.65 -13.73 -16.58
C PHE A 384 -6.70 -14.65 -15.79
N PHE A 385 -5.46 -14.21 -15.54
CA PHE A 385 -4.48 -15.01 -14.80
C PHE A 385 -4.90 -15.24 -13.35
N ALA A 386 -5.40 -14.19 -12.67
CA ALA A 386 -5.94 -14.32 -11.32
C ALA A 386 -7.12 -15.31 -11.28
N LYS A 387 -8.03 -15.22 -12.24
CA LYS A 387 -9.16 -16.14 -12.36
C LYS A 387 -8.70 -17.59 -12.58
N THR A 388 -7.78 -17.79 -13.50
CA THR A 388 -7.22 -19.13 -13.81
C THR A 388 -6.54 -19.73 -12.58
N LEU A 389 -5.69 -18.97 -11.90
CA LEU A 389 -5.02 -19.40 -10.69
C LEU A 389 -6.02 -19.86 -9.61
N LEU A 390 -7.07 -19.09 -9.39
CA LEU A 390 -8.11 -19.41 -8.40
C LEU A 390 -8.92 -20.65 -8.79
N VAL A 391 -9.25 -20.79 -10.08
CA VAL A 391 -9.94 -22.00 -10.58
C VAL A 391 -9.06 -23.24 -10.41
N ASP A 392 -7.78 -23.15 -10.74
CA ASP A 392 -6.85 -24.25 -10.58
C ASP A 392 -6.64 -24.60 -9.09
N THR A 393 -6.66 -23.60 -8.20
CA THR A 393 -6.64 -23.82 -6.75
C THR A 393 -7.87 -24.62 -6.30
N LEU A 394 -9.09 -24.24 -6.74
CA LEU A 394 -10.29 -25.02 -6.41
C LEU A 394 -10.22 -26.46 -6.91
N LYS A 395 -9.73 -26.68 -8.13
CA LYS A 395 -9.55 -28.03 -8.69
C LYS A 395 -8.55 -28.84 -7.87
N ALA A 396 -7.42 -28.24 -7.49
CA ALA A 396 -6.42 -28.90 -6.66
C ALA A 396 -6.97 -29.32 -5.29
N LEU A 397 -7.93 -28.55 -4.76
CA LEU A 397 -8.66 -28.85 -3.54
C LEU A 397 -9.83 -29.86 -3.72
N GLY A 398 -10.03 -30.38 -4.93
CA GLY A 398 -11.15 -31.27 -5.24
C GLY A 398 -12.52 -30.60 -5.21
N ILE A 399 -12.56 -29.26 -5.24
CA ILE A 399 -13.80 -28.48 -5.24
C ILE A 399 -14.25 -28.29 -6.69
N PRO A 400 -15.42 -28.83 -7.09
CA PRO A 400 -15.88 -28.68 -8.46
C PRO A 400 -16.17 -27.22 -8.76
N TYR A 401 -15.51 -26.72 -9.79
CA TYR A 401 -15.77 -25.42 -10.39
C TYR A 401 -16.19 -25.65 -11.84
N GLU A 402 -17.49 -25.62 -12.05
CA GLU A 402 -18.00 -25.37 -13.37
C GLU A 402 -17.87 -23.87 -13.58
N SER A 403 -17.03 -23.44 -14.55
CA SER A 403 -17.23 -22.11 -15.08
C SER A 403 -18.74 -22.06 -15.33
N GLN A 404 -19.46 -21.14 -14.72
CA GLN A 404 -20.77 -20.83 -15.25
C GLN A 404 -20.49 -20.63 -16.74
N LYS A 405 -20.80 -21.63 -17.55
CA LYS A 405 -21.04 -21.44 -18.95
C LYS A 405 -21.91 -20.22 -18.92
N SER A 406 -21.36 -19.08 -19.38
CA SER A 406 -22.18 -17.90 -19.55
C SER A 406 -23.53 -18.44 -19.92
N VAL A 407 -24.55 -18.19 -19.10
CA VAL A 407 -25.92 -18.61 -19.40
C VAL A 407 -26.04 -18.26 -20.84
N SER A 408 -26.05 -19.34 -21.62
CA SER A 408 -25.92 -19.26 -23.05
C SER A 408 -26.98 -18.34 -23.54
N ALA A 409 -26.56 -17.37 -24.29
CA ALA A 409 -27.27 -16.94 -25.51
C ALA A 409 -28.74 -16.49 -25.41
N GLN A 410 -29.22 -16.05 -24.23
CA GLN A 410 -30.52 -15.40 -24.19
C GLN A 410 -30.53 -14.04 -23.48
N GLU A 411 -29.40 -13.63 -22.86
CA GLU A 411 -29.15 -12.22 -22.59
C GLU A 411 -27.80 -11.82 -23.19
N ASN A 412 -27.63 -12.01 -24.49
CA ASN A 412 -26.73 -11.24 -25.31
C ASN A 412 -27.29 -9.82 -25.47
N TYR A 413 -27.51 -9.14 -24.35
CA TYR A 413 -27.35 -7.71 -24.34
C TYR A 413 -25.83 -7.47 -24.39
N TYR A 414 -25.27 -7.62 -25.61
CA TYR A 414 -24.05 -6.91 -25.93
C TYR A 414 -24.32 -5.49 -25.49
N ASP A 415 -23.51 -4.97 -24.56
CA ASP A 415 -23.48 -3.54 -24.36
C ASP A 415 -22.96 -2.94 -25.64
N LEU A 416 -23.89 -2.67 -26.56
CA LEU A 416 -23.60 -2.25 -27.93
C LEU A 416 -22.98 -0.86 -27.93
N THR A 417 -23.22 -0.07 -26.89
CA THR A 417 -22.72 1.31 -26.82
C THR A 417 -21.19 1.38 -26.84
N PRO A 418 -20.44 0.67 -25.96
CA PRO A 418 -18.97 0.67 -26.04
C PRO A 418 -18.43 0.09 -27.34
N LEU A 419 -19.04 -0.97 -27.86
CA LEU A 419 -18.62 -1.60 -29.12
C LEU A 419 -18.90 -0.69 -30.33
N ALA A 420 -20.05 -0.02 -30.35
CA ALA A 420 -20.40 0.94 -31.37
C ALA A 420 -19.47 2.17 -31.31
N LEU A 421 -19.14 2.67 -30.14
CA LEU A 421 -18.14 3.74 -29.94
C LEU A 421 -16.76 3.32 -30.42
N LEU A 422 -16.27 2.12 -30.06
CA LEU A 422 -15.00 1.61 -30.56
C LEU A 422 -14.97 1.50 -32.07
N LYS A 423 -16.06 0.99 -32.68
CA LYS A 423 -16.18 0.92 -34.13
C LYS A 423 -16.21 2.29 -34.79
N SER A 424 -16.90 3.26 -34.20
CA SER A 424 -16.89 4.66 -34.66
C SER A 424 -15.50 5.27 -34.58
N CYS A 425 -14.79 5.07 -33.49
CA CYS A 425 -13.41 5.53 -33.32
C CYS A 425 -12.43 4.91 -34.33
N MET A 426 -12.71 3.70 -34.81
CA MET A 426 -11.90 3.05 -35.87
C MET A 426 -12.15 3.61 -37.26
N GLN A 427 -13.31 4.22 -37.50
CA GLN A 427 -13.75 4.68 -38.80
C GLN A 427 -13.69 6.20 -38.96
N ASP A 428 -13.76 6.95 -37.85
CA ASP A 428 -13.83 8.40 -37.85
C ASP A 428 -12.89 8.97 -36.77
N GLU A 429 -11.87 9.70 -37.22
CA GLU A 429 -10.88 10.36 -36.36
C GLU A 429 -11.52 11.42 -35.44
N ASN A 430 -12.57 12.09 -35.89
CA ASN A 430 -13.30 13.07 -35.10
C ASN A 430 -14.06 12.38 -33.96
N ALA A 431 -14.62 11.19 -34.19
CA ALA A 431 -15.26 10.39 -33.17
C ALA A 431 -14.22 9.91 -32.10
N LEU A 432 -13.02 9.52 -32.55
CA LEU A 432 -11.93 9.15 -31.66
C LEU A 432 -11.49 10.35 -30.80
N ASN A 433 -11.27 11.51 -31.41
CA ASN A 433 -10.89 12.73 -30.70
C ASN A 433 -11.95 13.15 -29.68
N LEU A 434 -13.21 13.04 -30.02
CA LEU A 434 -14.31 13.34 -29.09
C LEU A 434 -14.33 12.36 -27.90
N CYS A 435 -14.07 11.08 -28.13
CA CYS A 435 -13.95 10.10 -27.04
C CYS A 435 -12.74 10.41 -26.13
N ILE A 436 -11.61 10.83 -26.71
CA ILE A 436 -10.42 11.24 -25.95
C ILE A 436 -10.69 12.47 -25.06
N ASP A 437 -11.48 13.42 -25.56
CA ASP A 437 -11.79 14.65 -24.82
C ASP A 437 -12.69 14.40 -23.60
N TYR A 438 -13.57 13.41 -23.67
CA TYR A 438 -14.64 13.22 -22.69
C TYR A 438 -14.56 11.93 -21.88
N LEU A 439 -13.86 10.89 -22.33
CA LEU A 439 -13.81 9.58 -21.68
C LEU A 439 -12.41 9.22 -21.21
N GLU A 440 -12.36 8.60 -20.05
CA GLU A 440 -11.19 7.87 -19.58
C GLU A 440 -11.25 6.42 -20.04
N PRO A 441 -10.10 5.77 -20.36
CA PRO A 441 -10.10 4.38 -20.80
C PRO A 441 -10.83 3.42 -19.88
N ILE A 442 -10.79 3.68 -18.56
CA ILE A 442 -11.45 2.86 -17.53
C ILE A 442 -12.99 2.87 -17.69
N GLU A 443 -13.55 3.91 -18.29
CA GLU A 443 -15.01 4.04 -18.49
C GLU A 443 -15.53 3.08 -19.55
N PHE A 444 -14.65 2.56 -20.43
CA PHE A 444 -14.97 1.47 -21.36
C PHE A 444 -15.09 0.10 -20.66
N GLY A 445 -14.82 0.00 -19.35
CA GLY A 445 -14.96 -1.23 -18.59
C GLY A 445 -14.09 -2.37 -19.15
N ARG A 446 -14.72 -3.49 -19.52
CA ARG A 446 -14.02 -4.67 -20.10
C ARG A 446 -13.33 -4.39 -21.44
N PHE A 447 -13.67 -3.32 -22.12
CA PHE A 447 -13.10 -2.92 -23.43
C PHE A 447 -12.01 -1.85 -23.28
N LYS A 448 -11.53 -1.60 -22.07
CA LYS A 448 -10.49 -0.62 -21.75
C LYS A 448 -9.24 -0.81 -22.61
N ASP A 449 -8.77 -2.05 -22.73
CA ASP A 449 -7.52 -2.37 -23.44
C ASP A 449 -7.68 -2.22 -24.96
N ASP A 450 -8.88 -2.46 -25.47
CA ASP A 450 -9.22 -2.23 -26.88
C ASP A 450 -9.22 -0.74 -27.21
N PHE A 451 -9.80 0.09 -26.35
CA PHE A 451 -9.73 1.55 -26.50
C PHE A 451 -8.30 2.07 -26.39
N LEU A 452 -7.51 1.56 -25.44
CA LEU A 452 -6.08 1.88 -25.33
C LEU A 452 -5.29 1.47 -26.58
N ALA A 453 -5.63 0.35 -27.22
CA ALA A 453 -5.00 -0.06 -28.48
C ALA A 453 -5.29 0.91 -29.62
N LEU A 454 -6.50 1.44 -29.70
CA LEU A 454 -6.86 2.51 -30.66
C LEU A 454 -6.07 3.80 -30.39
N LEU A 455 -6.00 4.23 -29.13
CA LEU A 455 -5.25 5.43 -28.72
C LEU A 455 -3.76 5.34 -29.06
N ARG A 456 -3.17 4.14 -28.98
CA ARG A 456 -1.76 3.89 -29.26
C ARG A 456 -1.45 3.70 -30.73
N ASN A 457 -2.46 3.67 -31.59
CA ASN A 457 -2.33 3.25 -32.98
C ASN A 457 -1.53 1.94 -33.12
N SER A 458 -1.73 1.03 -32.15
CA SER A 458 -1.04 -0.26 -32.07
C SER A 458 -1.77 -1.32 -32.91
N ALA A 459 -1.18 -2.51 -33.03
CA ALA A 459 -1.83 -3.62 -33.73
C ALA A 459 -3.24 -3.83 -33.15
N LYS A 460 -4.24 -4.00 -34.03
CA LYS A 460 -5.64 -4.21 -33.65
C LYS A 460 -5.74 -5.45 -32.77
N THR A 461 -6.39 -5.32 -31.62
CA THR A 461 -6.70 -6.47 -30.76
C THR A 461 -7.62 -7.45 -31.51
N GLU A 462 -7.71 -8.70 -31.04
CA GLU A 462 -8.61 -9.69 -31.64
C GLU A 462 -10.07 -9.18 -31.65
N LEU A 463 -10.47 -8.45 -30.59
CA LEU A 463 -11.80 -7.85 -30.53
C LEU A 463 -11.98 -6.75 -31.59
N LEU A 464 -11.03 -5.83 -31.72
CA LEU A 464 -11.09 -4.76 -32.71
C LEU A 464 -11.14 -5.32 -34.14
N GLN A 465 -10.43 -6.41 -34.40
CA GLN A 465 -10.55 -7.11 -35.68
C GLN A 465 -11.96 -7.67 -35.89
N LYS A 466 -12.55 -8.34 -34.90
CA LYS A 466 -13.91 -8.90 -34.97
C LYS A 466 -14.96 -7.82 -35.20
N ILE A 467 -14.95 -6.74 -34.40
CA ILE A 467 -15.95 -5.67 -34.54
C ILE A 467 -15.81 -4.89 -35.84
N SER A 468 -14.62 -4.85 -36.46
CA SER A 468 -14.42 -4.18 -37.73
C SER A 468 -15.22 -4.82 -38.86
N ILE A 469 -15.41 -6.14 -38.81
CA ILE A 469 -16.13 -6.93 -39.85
C ILE A 469 -17.55 -7.33 -39.42
N ASP A 470 -17.92 -7.17 -38.14
CA ASP A 470 -19.26 -7.55 -37.66
C ASP A 470 -20.31 -6.50 -38.07
N GLU A 471 -21.17 -6.87 -39.02
CA GLU A 471 -22.22 -6.01 -39.54
C GLU A 471 -23.34 -5.73 -38.52
N ASN A 472 -23.48 -6.52 -37.48
CA ASN A 472 -24.48 -6.30 -36.43
C ASN A 472 -24.07 -5.17 -35.48
N ILE A 473 -22.78 -4.84 -35.40
CA ILE A 473 -22.28 -3.70 -34.66
C ILE A 473 -22.17 -2.52 -35.59
N LYS A 474 -23.17 -1.65 -35.56
CA LYS A 474 -23.18 -0.41 -36.38
C LYS A 474 -22.37 0.67 -35.65
N PRO A 475 -21.48 1.40 -36.35
CA PRO A 475 -20.87 2.59 -35.79
C PRO A 475 -21.95 3.65 -35.52
N LEU A 476 -21.76 4.46 -34.50
CA LEU A 476 -22.63 5.61 -34.21
C LEU A 476 -22.39 6.70 -35.27
N GLU A 477 -23.44 7.36 -35.73
CA GLU A 477 -23.27 8.61 -36.44
C GLU A 477 -22.60 9.65 -35.55
N PHE A 478 -21.82 10.56 -36.11
CA PHE A 478 -21.06 11.54 -35.35
C PHE A 478 -21.91 12.33 -34.33
N LYS A 479 -23.15 12.67 -34.71
CA LYS A 479 -24.13 13.33 -33.82
C LYS A 479 -24.47 12.48 -32.57
N ASP A 480 -24.46 11.16 -32.71
CA ASP A 480 -24.86 10.20 -31.67
C ASP A 480 -23.66 9.76 -30.81
N VAL A 481 -22.43 10.05 -31.23
CA VAL A 481 -21.21 9.74 -30.46
C VAL A 481 -21.25 10.41 -29.08
N ARG A 482 -21.70 11.66 -28.98
CA ARG A 482 -21.87 12.36 -27.70
C ARG A 482 -22.85 11.66 -26.79
N PHE A 483 -23.94 11.12 -27.32
CA PHE A 483 -24.90 10.36 -26.53
C PHE A 483 -24.28 9.06 -26.00
N GLY A 484 -23.53 8.34 -26.83
CA GLY A 484 -22.80 7.15 -26.41
C GLY A 484 -21.78 7.43 -25.31
N ILE A 485 -21.04 8.54 -25.42
CA ILE A 485 -20.10 9.02 -24.39
C ILE A 485 -20.84 9.32 -23.08
N PHE A 486 -21.96 10.03 -23.16
CA PHE A 486 -22.80 10.34 -22.00
C PHE A 486 -23.29 9.07 -21.28
N GLU A 487 -23.79 8.08 -22.03
CA GLU A 487 -24.24 6.81 -21.45
C GLU A 487 -23.11 6.07 -20.74
N LEU A 488 -21.94 5.97 -21.37
CA LEU A 488 -20.79 5.29 -20.79
C LEU A 488 -20.37 5.94 -19.49
N LYS A 489 -20.24 7.25 -19.49
CA LYS A 489 -19.84 8.04 -18.33
C LYS A 489 -20.87 7.95 -17.18
N GLN A 490 -22.15 8.00 -17.51
CA GLN A 490 -23.22 7.86 -16.52
C GLN A 490 -23.20 6.49 -15.84
N ARG A 491 -22.99 5.41 -16.62
CA ARG A 491 -22.88 4.05 -16.07
C ARG A 491 -21.69 3.90 -15.15
N PHE A 492 -20.56 4.45 -15.54
CA PHE A 492 -19.34 4.40 -14.71
C PHE A 492 -19.53 5.14 -13.39
N LEU A 493 -20.07 6.36 -13.39
CA LEU A 493 -20.35 7.11 -12.17
C LEU A 493 -21.37 6.41 -11.27
N LYS A 494 -22.42 5.81 -11.83
CA LYS A 494 -23.39 5.02 -11.07
C LYS A 494 -22.73 3.80 -10.41
N TRP A 495 -21.84 3.12 -11.11
CA TRP A 495 -21.08 2.01 -10.57
C TRP A 495 -20.17 2.46 -9.42
N GLN A 496 -19.41 3.56 -9.58
CA GLN A 496 -18.59 4.13 -8.52
C GLN A 496 -19.44 4.52 -7.28
N LEU A 497 -20.61 5.10 -7.50
CA LEU A 497 -21.53 5.47 -6.42
C LEU A 497 -22.01 4.22 -5.66
N GLN A 498 -22.27 3.12 -6.35
CA GLN A 498 -22.63 1.86 -5.71
C GLN A 498 -21.48 1.30 -4.86
N GLN A 499 -20.23 1.41 -5.35
CA GLN A 499 -19.04 1.02 -4.58
C GLN A 499 -18.84 1.90 -3.33
N ALA A 500 -19.03 3.20 -3.46
CA ALA A 500 -18.95 4.14 -2.35
C ALA A 500 -20.03 3.88 -1.29
N LYS A 501 -21.26 3.57 -1.72
CA LYS A 501 -22.36 3.14 -0.82
C LYS A 501 -22.00 1.90 -0.04
N PHE A 502 -21.45 0.90 -0.70
CA PHE A 502 -21.04 -0.36 -0.06
C PHE A 502 -19.93 -0.14 0.99
N LYS A 503 -19.04 0.83 0.74
CA LYS A 503 -17.94 1.21 1.66
C LYS A 503 -18.38 2.17 2.77
N GLY A 504 -19.58 2.71 2.74
CA GLY A 504 -20.05 3.73 3.67
C GLY A 504 -19.34 5.08 3.52
N ASP A 505 -18.70 5.34 2.36
CA ASP A 505 -17.94 6.56 2.09
C ASP A 505 -18.88 7.69 1.66
N THR A 506 -19.37 8.45 2.64
CA THR A 506 -20.34 9.51 2.44
C THR A 506 -19.79 10.70 1.66
N GLU A 507 -18.50 11.01 1.78
CA GLU A 507 -17.85 12.11 1.07
C GLU A 507 -17.75 11.80 -0.43
N THR A 508 -17.25 10.61 -0.78
CA THR A 508 -17.22 10.15 -2.17
C THR A 508 -18.62 10.05 -2.77
N MET A 509 -19.62 9.61 -2.00
CA MET A 509 -21.01 9.54 -2.46
C MET A 509 -21.56 10.93 -2.82
N LEU A 510 -21.28 11.95 -1.98
CA LEU A 510 -21.72 13.32 -2.25
C LEU A 510 -21.10 13.86 -3.53
N ARG A 511 -19.78 13.69 -3.71
CA ARG A 511 -19.03 14.09 -4.90
C ARG A 511 -19.54 13.43 -6.17
N LEU A 512 -19.80 12.11 -6.12
CA LEU A 512 -20.30 11.35 -7.28
C LEU A 512 -21.75 11.74 -7.66
N ASN A 513 -22.60 12.05 -6.68
CA ASN A 513 -23.94 12.56 -6.95
C ASN A 513 -23.90 13.95 -7.62
N GLN A 514 -22.97 14.82 -7.21
CA GLN A 514 -22.74 16.10 -7.88
C GLN A 514 -22.27 15.92 -9.32
N ALA A 515 -21.31 15.00 -9.53
CA ALA A 515 -20.83 14.67 -10.90
C ALA A 515 -21.94 14.12 -11.79
N LEU A 516 -22.81 13.25 -11.25
CA LEU A 516 -24.00 12.75 -11.97
C LEU A 516 -25.02 13.84 -12.31
N ALA A 517 -25.18 14.83 -11.42
CA ALA A 517 -26.04 15.98 -11.67
C ALA A 517 -25.49 16.85 -12.81
N GLN A 518 -24.19 17.19 -12.74
CA GLN A 518 -23.51 17.97 -13.78
C GLN A 518 -23.50 17.28 -15.14
N LEU A 519 -23.46 15.93 -15.15
CA LEU A 519 -23.50 15.18 -16.41
C LEU A 519 -24.82 15.36 -17.17
N LYS A 520 -25.94 15.66 -16.48
CA LYS A 520 -27.23 15.94 -17.13
C LYS A 520 -27.20 17.21 -17.98
N ASP A 521 -26.34 18.16 -17.64
CA ASP A 521 -26.19 19.42 -18.37
C ASP A 521 -25.37 19.24 -19.67
N ILE A 522 -24.71 18.08 -19.85
CA ILE A 522 -23.92 17.72 -21.03
C ILE A 522 -24.73 16.85 -21.99
N LYS A 523 -25.95 16.44 -21.60
CA LYS A 523 -26.83 15.63 -22.45
C LYS A 523 -27.12 16.39 -23.74
N PRO A 524 -26.86 15.80 -24.93
CA PRO A 524 -27.30 16.40 -26.19
C PRO A 524 -28.82 16.63 -26.17
N ALA A 525 -29.23 17.77 -26.66
CA ALA A 525 -30.63 18.13 -26.78
C ALA A 525 -31.41 17.18 -27.72
#